data_dfb1ea9c3ecd84a0d7159342df69d849
#
_entry.id   dfb1ea9c3ecd84a0d7159342df69d849
#
_cell.length_a   1.000
_cell.length_b   1.000
_cell.length_c   1.000
_cell.angle_alpha   90.00
_cell.angle_beta   90.00
_cell.angle_gamma   90.00
#
_symmetry.space_group_name_H-M   'P 1'
#
loop_
_entity.id
_entity.type
_entity.pdbx_description
1 polymer ?
#
loop_
_entity_poly.entity_id
_entity_poly.type
_entity_poly.pdbx_seq_one_letter_code
_entity_poly.pdbx_strand_id
1 'polypeptide(L)'
;MHKVLMIGAGGVATVCAFKIAQNKQEFSELMIASHHVEKCDRLAKAIHDKGYDLNIKTADVDADDVEQLKALFNSYKPELVINLALPYQDLTIMDACLACGCNYLDTANYEPKDEAHFEYSWQWAYKERFEQAGLTAILGCGFDPGVSQAYTAYAAKHHFDKIEYLDIVDCNAGNHHKAFATNFNPEINIREITQKGLYYENGKWIETEPLEVHKELNYPNIGGRESYLMHHEELESLVKNYPTIKRARFWMTFGQQYLTYLDCIQNLGMSRIDEVTYEAPLADDPTKTVKVNIVPLQFLKAVLPNPQDLGANYDGETSIGCRIRGIKDGKEHTYYIYNNCKHQDAYEETGMQGVSYTTGVPAMAGAMMFLKGLWSKPGVWNVEDFDPDPFLQVLNEQGLPWHEVFDQDIEL
;
A
#
# COMPACT_ATOMS: atom_id res chain seq x y z
N MET A 1 7.28 -26.85 4.75
CA MET A 1 5.98 -26.29 5.21
C MET A 1 6.25 -24.90 5.73
N HIS A 2 5.69 -23.89 5.07
CA HIS A 2 6.02 -22.50 5.32
C HIS A 2 5.07 -21.87 6.34
N LYS A 3 5.62 -21.29 7.40
CA LYS A 3 4.88 -20.54 8.41
C LYS A 3 5.05 -19.05 8.15
N VAL A 4 3.96 -18.33 8.02
CA VAL A 4 3.97 -16.89 7.88
C VAL A 4 3.27 -16.22 9.05
N LEU A 5 3.78 -15.06 9.46
CA LEU A 5 3.16 -14.21 10.44
C LEU A 5 2.76 -12.90 9.78
N MET A 6 1.51 -12.53 9.89
CA MET A 6 0.97 -11.27 9.38
C MET A 6 0.67 -10.34 10.54
N ILE A 7 1.22 -9.12 10.51
CA ILE A 7 0.94 -8.08 11.49
C ILE A 7 -0.04 -7.10 10.86
N GLY A 8 -1.20 -6.95 11.49
CA GLY A 8 -2.32 -6.17 11.00
C GLY A 8 -3.57 -7.02 10.77
N ALA A 9 -4.75 -6.42 10.97
CA ALA A 9 -6.07 -7.03 10.76
C ALA A 9 -7.05 -6.01 10.12
N GLY A 10 -6.53 -5.15 9.25
CA GLY A 10 -7.27 -4.17 8.45
C GLY A 10 -7.79 -4.76 7.14
N GLY A 11 -8.29 -3.90 6.24
CA GLY A 11 -8.85 -4.31 4.94
C GLY A 11 -7.83 -5.05 4.07
N VAL A 12 -6.62 -4.51 3.92
CA VAL A 12 -5.52 -5.14 3.17
C VAL A 12 -5.14 -6.50 3.77
N ALA A 13 -5.01 -6.56 5.10
CA ALA A 13 -4.71 -7.80 5.81
C ALA A 13 -5.82 -8.84 5.64
N THR A 14 -7.08 -8.42 5.59
CA THR A 14 -8.21 -9.31 5.30
C THR A 14 -8.05 -9.96 3.94
N VAL A 15 -7.81 -9.18 2.88
CA VAL A 15 -7.59 -9.72 1.53
C VAL A 15 -6.37 -10.65 1.50
N CYS A 16 -5.24 -10.22 2.04
CA CYS A 16 -4.02 -11.02 2.07
C CYS A 16 -4.25 -12.37 2.77
N ALA A 17 -4.92 -12.39 3.92
CA ALA A 17 -5.23 -13.62 4.66
C ALA A 17 -6.18 -14.56 3.89
N PHE A 18 -7.20 -14.02 3.19
CA PHE A 18 -8.05 -14.82 2.32
C PHE A 18 -7.25 -15.45 1.17
N LYS A 19 -6.38 -14.67 0.53
CA LYS A 19 -5.52 -15.17 -0.57
C LYS A 19 -4.51 -16.20 -0.08
N ILE A 20 -3.93 -16.02 1.10
CA ILE A 20 -3.09 -17.05 1.75
C ILE A 20 -3.89 -18.34 1.96
N ALA A 21 -5.12 -18.24 2.47
CA ALA A 21 -5.95 -19.40 2.71
C ALA A 21 -6.38 -20.14 1.42
N GLN A 22 -6.58 -19.41 0.32
CA GLN A 22 -6.83 -19.98 -1.02
C GLN A 22 -5.61 -20.73 -1.55
N ASN A 23 -4.40 -20.37 -1.13
CA ASN A 23 -3.13 -20.94 -1.59
C ASN A 23 -2.43 -21.79 -0.51
N LYS A 24 -3.20 -22.57 0.25
CA LYS A 24 -2.70 -23.39 1.38
C LYS A 24 -1.61 -24.43 1.01
N GLN A 25 -1.43 -24.73 -0.27
CA GLN A 25 -0.33 -25.57 -0.75
C GLN A 25 1.03 -24.88 -0.61
N GLU A 26 1.06 -23.57 -0.64
CA GLU A 26 2.27 -22.76 -0.45
C GLU A 26 2.41 -22.30 1.02
N PHE A 27 1.27 -22.06 1.68
CA PHE A 27 1.21 -21.55 3.05
C PHE A 27 0.65 -22.62 4.00
N SER A 28 1.48 -23.22 4.83
CA SER A 28 1.03 -24.32 5.71
C SER A 28 0.36 -23.83 7.00
N GLU A 29 0.74 -22.67 7.49
CA GLU A 29 0.20 -22.06 8.71
C GLU A 29 0.32 -20.54 8.62
N LEU A 30 -0.74 -19.85 9.04
CA LEU A 30 -0.79 -18.39 9.15
C LEU A 30 -1.00 -18.00 10.61
N MET A 31 -0.21 -17.06 11.13
CA MET A 31 -0.54 -16.34 12.35
C MET A 31 -0.94 -14.92 11.99
N ILE A 32 -2.08 -14.46 12.50
CA ILE A 32 -2.55 -13.08 12.38
C ILE A 32 -2.38 -12.41 13.74
N ALA A 33 -1.60 -11.35 13.79
CA ALA A 33 -1.31 -10.63 15.02
C ALA A 33 -1.67 -9.14 14.89
N SER A 34 -2.24 -8.57 15.93
CA SER A 34 -2.65 -7.16 15.96
C SER A 34 -2.85 -6.71 17.39
N HIS A 35 -2.75 -5.41 17.62
CA HIS A 35 -3.14 -4.75 18.87
C HIS A 35 -4.62 -4.99 19.26
N HIS A 36 -5.43 -5.56 18.35
CA HIS A 36 -6.83 -5.91 18.54
C HIS A 36 -7.06 -7.38 18.16
N VAL A 37 -6.70 -8.30 19.04
CA VAL A 37 -6.79 -9.75 18.78
C VAL A 37 -8.19 -10.20 18.36
N GLU A 38 -9.24 -9.54 18.86
CA GLU A 38 -10.63 -9.82 18.49
C GLU A 38 -10.91 -9.54 16.99
N LYS A 39 -10.15 -8.66 16.32
CA LYS A 39 -10.22 -8.49 14.85
C LYS A 39 -9.56 -9.67 14.16
N CYS A 40 -8.43 -10.15 14.69
CA CYS A 40 -7.74 -11.34 14.18
C CYS A 40 -8.64 -12.58 14.25
N ASP A 41 -9.32 -12.78 15.38
CA ASP A 41 -10.25 -13.88 15.60
C ASP A 41 -11.45 -13.83 14.65
N ARG A 42 -12.02 -12.64 14.43
CA ARG A 42 -13.11 -12.46 13.45
C ARG A 42 -12.64 -12.77 12.04
N LEU A 43 -11.44 -12.34 11.66
CA LEU A 43 -10.87 -12.62 10.34
C LEU A 43 -10.63 -14.13 10.15
N ALA A 44 -9.99 -14.80 11.12
CA ALA A 44 -9.78 -16.24 11.10
C ALA A 44 -11.11 -16.99 10.96
N LYS A 45 -12.13 -16.57 11.73
CA LYS A 45 -13.47 -17.15 11.64
C LYS A 45 -14.11 -16.93 10.26
N ALA A 46 -14.02 -15.72 9.70
CA ALA A 46 -14.57 -15.40 8.38
C ALA A 46 -13.98 -16.26 7.26
N ILE A 47 -12.67 -16.53 7.32
CA ILE A 47 -11.97 -17.42 6.39
C ILE A 47 -12.50 -18.86 6.50
N HIS A 48 -12.64 -19.37 7.71
CA HIS A 48 -13.18 -20.72 7.94
C HIS A 48 -14.66 -20.83 7.55
N ASP A 49 -15.48 -19.80 7.83
CA ASP A 49 -16.90 -19.76 7.45
C ASP A 49 -17.09 -19.78 5.91
N LYS A 50 -16.12 -19.29 5.13
CA LYS A 50 -16.08 -19.43 3.66
C LYS A 50 -15.55 -20.79 3.19
N GLY A 51 -15.20 -21.69 4.10
CA GLY A 51 -14.80 -23.06 3.79
C GLY A 51 -13.33 -23.27 3.52
N TYR A 52 -12.47 -22.28 3.78
CA TYR A 52 -11.02 -22.44 3.65
C TYR A 52 -10.44 -23.12 4.90
N ASP A 53 -9.77 -24.25 4.67
CA ASP A 53 -9.16 -25.08 5.71
C ASP A 53 -7.65 -24.79 5.78
N LEU A 54 -7.28 -23.65 6.37
CA LEU A 54 -5.91 -23.28 6.70
C LEU A 54 -5.76 -23.26 8.23
N ASN A 55 -4.62 -23.71 8.75
CA ASN A 55 -4.29 -23.56 10.16
C ASN A 55 -3.98 -22.09 10.46
N ILE A 56 -4.94 -21.39 11.07
CA ILE A 56 -4.81 -19.97 11.42
C ILE A 56 -4.74 -19.84 12.93
N LYS A 57 -3.71 -19.14 13.40
CA LYS A 57 -3.53 -18.73 14.81
C LYS A 57 -3.70 -17.22 14.91
N THR A 58 -4.08 -16.76 16.08
CA THR A 58 -4.22 -15.35 16.38
C THR A 58 -3.39 -14.97 17.59
N ALA A 59 -2.93 -13.72 17.63
CA ALA A 59 -2.15 -13.21 18.76
C ALA A 59 -2.42 -11.71 18.98
N ASP A 60 -2.33 -11.28 20.24
CA ASP A 60 -2.22 -9.87 20.60
C ASP A 60 -0.75 -9.46 20.54
N VAL A 61 -0.48 -8.31 19.89
CA VAL A 61 0.86 -7.73 19.85
C VAL A 61 0.78 -6.23 19.60
N ASP A 62 1.55 -5.47 20.37
CA ASP A 62 1.83 -4.08 20.08
C ASP A 62 3.02 -4.00 19.11
N ALA A 63 2.78 -3.55 17.90
CA ALA A 63 3.81 -3.43 16.86
C ALA A 63 4.77 -2.25 17.09
N ASP A 64 4.49 -1.37 18.05
CA ASP A 64 5.43 -0.34 18.53
C ASP A 64 6.39 -0.89 19.60
N ASP A 65 6.16 -2.13 20.13
CA ASP A 65 6.99 -2.77 21.17
C ASP A 65 7.86 -3.90 20.59
N VAL A 66 9.13 -3.59 20.36
CA VAL A 66 10.13 -4.56 19.84
C VAL A 66 10.23 -5.83 20.72
N GLU A 67 10.10 -5.73 22.06
CA GLU A 67 10.25 -6.90 22.92
C GLU A 67 9.02 -7.82 22.84
N GLN A 68 7.81 -7.29 22.71
CA GLN A 68 6.62 -8.10 22.44
C GLN A 68 6.73 -8.80 21.07
N LEU A 69 7.14 -8.07 20.03
CA LEU A 69 7.37 -8.65 18.70
C LEU A 69 8.40 -9.78 18.76
N LYS A 70 9.55 -9.58 19.41
CA LYS A 70 10.59 -10.61 19.59
C LYS A 70 10.07 -11.84 20.34
N ALA A 71 9.28 -11.65 21.39
CA ALA A 71 8.67 -12.74 22.13
C ALA A 71 7.74 -13.57 21.22
N LEU A 72 6.90 -12.89 20.45
CA LEU A 72 6.00 -13.52 19.49
C LEU A 72 6.78 -14.26 18.39
N PHE A 73 7.76 -13.63 17.75
CA PHE A 73 8.53 -14.24 16.66
C PHE A 73 9.33 -15.45 17.16
N ASN A 74 9.97 -15.38 18.31
CA ASN A 74 10.70 -16.50 18.92
C ASN A 74 9.79 -17.69 19.27
N SER A 75 8.55 -17.43 19.69
CA SER A 75 7.58 -18.47 20.02
C SER A 75 6.99 -19.15 18.77
N TYR A 76 6.66 -18.36 17.76
CA TYR A 76 6.00 -18.84 16.54
C TYR A 76 7.00 -19.32 15.48
N LYS A 77 8.14 -18.66 15.36
CA LYS A 77 9.21 -18.91 14.39
C LYS A 77 8.73 -18.84 12.94
N PRO A 78 8.24 -17.69 12.48
CA PRO A 78 7.83 -17.50 11.10
C PRO A 78 9.06 -17.50 10.17
N GLU A 79 8.89 -17.98 8.95
CA GLU A 79 9.89 -17.83 7.89
C GLU A 79 9.86 -16.42 7.29
N LEU A 80 8.65 -15.84 7.25
CA LEU A 80 8.39 -14.50 6.73
C LEU A 80 7.38 -13.79 7.63
N VAL A 81 7.67 -12.53 7.93
CA VAL A 81 6.74 -11.58 8.55
C VAL A 81 6.19 -10.68 7.45
N ILE A 82 4.86 -10.66 7.30
CA ILE A 82 4.13 -9.79 6.38
C ILE A 82 3.59 -8.63 7.22
N ASN A 83 4.14 -7.45 7.04
CA ASN A 83 3.73 -6.26 7.77
C ASN A 83 2.63 -5.52 6.99
N LEU A 84 1.41 -5.55 7.52
CA LEU A 84 0.23 -4.84 7.05
C LEU A 84 -0.35 -3.95 8.16
N ALA A 85 0.51 -3.54 9.09
CA ALA A 85 0.24 -2.53 10.10
C ALA A 85 0.36 -1.13 9.50
N LEU A 86 0.42 -0.09 10.32
CA LEU A 86 0.67 1.26 9.83
C LEU A 86 2.16 1.46 9.54
N PRO A 87 2.52 2.35 8.61
CA PRO A 87 3.90 2.59 8.20
C PRO A 87 4.81 3.05 9.35
N TYR A 88 4.25 3.62 10.39
CA TYR A 88 4.98 4.03 11.61
C TYR A 88 5.72 2.89 12.33
N GLN A 89 5.32 1.64 12.09
CA GLN A 89 5.79 0.44 12.78
C GLN A 89 6.84 -0.36 12.00
N ASP A 90 7.12 0.04 10.77
CA ASP A 90 8.01 -0.72 9.87
C ASP A 90 9.38 -0.96 10.48
N LEU A 91 10.04 0.10 11.00
CA LEU A 91 11.39 -0.04 11.55
C LEU A 91 11.42 -0.89 12.82
N THR A 92 10.37 -0.78 13.66
CA THR A 92 10.23 -1.59 14.89
C THR A 92 10.09 -3.08 14.54
N ILE A 93 9.29 -3.39 13.52
CA ILE A 93 9.10 -4.76 13.03
C ILE A 93 10.39 -5.28 12.36
N MET A 94 11.07 -4.45 11.54
CA MET A 94 12.36 -4.82 10.92
C MET A 94 13.43 -5.12 11.97
N ASP A 95 13.51 -4.34 13.06
CA ASP A 95 14.42 -4.62 14.19
C ASP A 95 14.10 -5.96 14.86
N ALA A 96 12.83 -6.28 15.09
CA ALA A 96 12.41 -7.57 15.62
C ALA A 96 12.73 -8.73 14.66
N CYS A 97 12.55 -8.53 13.34
CA CYS A 97 12.91 -9.50 12.31
C CYS A 97 14.40 -9.83 12.34
N LEU A 98 15.26 -8.81 12.37
CA LEU A 98 16.70 -8.98 12.47
C LEU A 98 17.11 -9.72 13.75
N ALA A 99 16.51 -9.35 14.90
CA ALA A 99 16.81 -9.97 16.19
C ALA A 99 16.42 -11.46 16.26
N CYS A 100 15.39 -11.86 15.52
CA CYS A 100 14.83 -13.22 15.57
C CYS A 100 15.17 -14.08 14.33
N GLY A 101 15.87 -13.53 13.33
CA GLY A 101 16.22 -14.25 12.12
C GLY A 101 15.02 -14.51 11.20
N CYS A 102 14.10 -13.55 11.10
CA CYS A 102 12.92 -13.62 10.25
C CYS A 102 13.08 -12.72 9.01
N ASN A 103 12.54 -13.16 7.86
CA ASN A 103 12.45 -12.31 6.68
C ASN A 103 11.25 -11.36 6.79
N TYR A 104 11.24 -10.30 5.99
CA TYR A 104 10.30 -9.19 6.08
C TYR A 104 9.68 -8.85 4.72
N LEU A 105 8.41 -8.48 4.73
CA LEU A 105 7.69 -7.91 3.58
C LEU A 105 6.69 -6.89 4.09
N ASP A 106 6.58 -5.73 3.42
CA ASP A 106 5.55 -4.73 3.65
C ASP A 106 4.87 -4.27 2.36
N THR A 107 3.93 -3.34 2.46
CA THR A 107 3.17 -2.78 1.34
C THR A 107 3.27 -1.25 1.21
N ALA A 108 4.15 -0.62 1.97
CA ALA A 108 4.34 0.82 2.00
C ALA A 108 5.78 1.13 2.42
N ASN A 109 6.11 2.39 2.65
CA ASN A 109 7.38 2.81 3.25
C ASN A 109 7.16 3.33 4.68
N TYR A 110 8.23 3.35 5.47
CA TYR A 110 8.21 3.96 6.79
C TYR A 110 7.85 5.44 6.74
N GLU A 111 7.01 5.88 7.66
CA GLU A 111 6.64 7.27 7.86
C GLU A 111 6.77 7.66 9.34
N PRO A 112 7.45 8.77 9.69
CA PRO A 112 7.45 9.30 11.05
C PRO A 112 6.05 9.75 11.50
N LYS A 113 5.69 9.53 12.77
CA LYS A 113 4.37 9.93 13.31
C LYS A 113 4.19 11.46 13.37
N ASP A 114 5.26 12.18 13.57
CA ASP A 114 5.30 13.62 13.82
C ASP A 114 5.55 14.47 12.56
N GLU A 115 5.88 13.85 11.44
CA GLU A 115 6.13 14.50 10.16
C GLU A 115 5.54 13.65 9.02
N ALA A 116 4.81 14.30 8.09
CA ALA A 116 4.38 13.66 6.86
C ALA A 116 5.55 13.66 5.87
N HIS A 117 6.30 12.57 5.86
CA HIS A 117 7.49 12.43 5.04
C HIS A 117 7.65 10.98 4.57
N PHE A 118 7.41 10.74 3.29
CA PHE A 118 7.40 9.44 2.66
C PHE A 118 8.70 9.23 1.89
N GLU A 119 9.57 8.34 2.36
CA GLU A 119 10.81 7.97 1.68
C GLU A 119 11.33 6.59 2.12
N TYR A 120 12.00 5.89 1.22
CA TYR A 120 12.59 4.58 1.51
C TYR A 120 13.94 4.65 2.25
N SER A 121 14.57 5.82 2.38
CA SER A 121 15.91 5.96 2.95
C SER A 121 16.05 5.32 4.34
N TRP A 122 15.00 5.43 5.17
CA TRP A 122 14.94 4.83 6.50
C TRP A 122 15.07 3.31 6.47
N GLN A 123 14.34 2.65 5.58
CA GLN A 123 14.34 1.20 5.46
C GLN A 123 15.57 0.71 4.67
N TRP A 124 16.03 1.45 3.65
CA TRP A 124 17.27 1.12 2.93
C TRP A 124 18.51 1.15 3.83
N ALA A 125 18.50 1.94 4.91
CA ALA A 125 19.58 1.96 5.91
C ALA A 125 19.76 0.60 6.62
N TYR A 126 18.76 -0.28 6.56
CA TYR A 126 18.83 -1.64 7.13
C TYR A 126 19.53 -2.65 6.20
N LYS A 127 19.85 -2.28 4.97
CA LYS A 127 20.31 -3.22 3.93
C LYS A 127 21.50 -4.08 4.38
N GLU A 128 22.57 -3.46 4.87
CA GLU A 128 23.77 -4.18 5.32
C GLU A 128 23.48 -5.12 6.49
N ARG A 129 22.59 -4.73 7.41
CA ARG A 129 22.20 -5.56 8.56
C ARG A 129 21.47 -6.83 8.10
N PHE A 130 20.53 -6.70 7.13
CA PHE A 130 19.83 -7.83 6.52
C PHE A 130 20.76 -8.70 5.70
N GLU A 131 21.70 -8.12 4.93
CA GLU A 131 22.73 -8.86 4.18
C GLU A 131 23.61 -9.71 5.12
N GLN A 132 24.11 -9.12 6.19
CA GLN A 132 24.96 -9.81 7.18
C GLN A 132 24.20 -10.92 7.92
N ALA A 133 22.91 -10.75 8.14
CA ALA A 133 22.06 -11.75 8.76
C ALA A 133 21.61 -12.86 7.78
N GLY A 134 21.86 -12.71 6.48
CA GLY A 134 21.38 -13.62 5.44
C GLY A 134 19.85 -13.57 5.24
N LEU A 135 19.22 -12.45 5.61
CA LEU A 135 17.77 -12.23 5.56
C LEU A 135 17.38 -11.32 4.39
N THR A 136 16.18 -11.51 3.92
CA THR A 136 15.57 -10.69 2.85
C THR A 136 14.48 -9.81 3.46
N ALA A 137 14.48 -8.52 3.09
CA ALA A 137 13.35 -7.62 3.26
C ALA A 137 12.86 -7.15 1.89
N ILE A 138 11.56 -7.28 1.63
CA ILE A 138 10.87 -6.85 0.41
C ILE A 138 10.00 -5.66 0.78
N LEU A 139 10.28 -4.50 0.18
CA LEU A 139 9.61 -3.25 0.49
C LEU A 139 8.54 -2.90 -0.55
N GLY A 140 7.43 -2.35 -0.07
CA GLY A 140 6.40 -1.79 -0.90
C GLY A 140 5.72 -2.81 -1.81
N CYS A 141 5.41 -4.01 -1.33
CA CYS A 141 4.78 -5.07 -2.13
C CYS A 141 3.25 -4.99 -2.08
N GLY A 142 2.72 -3.80 -2.40
CA GLY A 142 1.30 -3.53 -2.64
C GLY A 142 1.01 -3.38 -4.13
N PHE A 143 0.09 -2.47 -4.49
CA PHE A 143 -0.11 -2.13 -5.90
C PHE A 143 0.77 -0.95 -6.32
N ASP A 144 0.59 0.17 -5.68
CA ASP A 144 1.40 1.38 -5.71
C ASP A 144 1.68 1.80 -4.24
N PRO A 145 2.90 1.49 -3.79
CA PRO A 145 4.03 0.79 -4.44
C PRO A 145 3.81 -0.72 -4.59
N GLY A 146 4.51 -1.31 -5.58
CA GLY A 146 4.63 -2.76 -5.76
C GLY A 146 4.35 -3.24 -7.17
N VAL A 147 3.08 -3.40 -7.56
CA VAL A 147 2.73 -3.82 -8.93
C VAL A 147 3.17 -2.78 -9.96
N SER A 148 3.09 -1.49 -9.65
CA SER A 148 3.62 -0.39 -10.49
C SER A 148 5.12 -0.56 -10.78
N GLN A 149 5.89 -0.94 -9.76
CA GLN A 149 7.32 -1.26 -9.89
C GLN A 149 7.56 -2.54 -10.71
N ALA A 150 6.77 -3.59 -10.48
CA ALA A 150 6.83 -4.82 -11.27
C ALA A 150 6.45 -4.57 -12.75
N TYR A 151 5.47 -3.72 -13.02
CA TYR A 151 5.10 -3.31 -14.38
C TYR A 151 6.25 -2.57 -15.08
N THR A 152 6.93 -1.68 -14.36
CA THR A 152 8.11 -0.97 -14.88
C THR A 152 9.26 -1.92 -15.14
N ALA A 153 9.52 -2.88 -14.24
CA ALA A 153 10.54 -3.90 -14.41
C ALA A 153 10.22 -4.84 -15.58
N TYR A 154 8.96 -5.21 -15.75
CA TYR A 154 8.49 -6.01 -16.88
C TYR A 154 8.68 -5.28 -18.21
N ALA A 155 8.29 -4.02 -18.27
CA ALA A 155 8.51 -3.18 -19.45
C ALA A 155 10.01 -3.06 -19.79
N ALA A 156 10.85 -2.81 -18.80
CA ALA A 156 12.30 -2.74 -18.98
C ALA A 156 12.90 -4.06 -19.48
N LYS A 157 12.40 -5.19 -18.98
CA LYS A 157 12.89 -6.52 -19.36
C LYS A 157 12.50 -6.93 -20.78
N HIS A 158 11.26 -6.61 -21.18
CA HIS A 158 10.69 -7.16 -22.41
C HIS A 158 10.52 -6.15 -23.57
N HIS A 159 10.28 -4.87 -23.24
CA HIS A 159 9.80 -3.90 -24.23
C HIS A 159 10.73 -2.71 -24.46
N PHE A 160 11.68 -2.43 -23.55
CA PHE A 160 12.55 -1.26 -23.67
C PHE A 160 14.02 -1.58 -23.45
N ASP A 161 14.87 -0.95 -24.23
CA ASP A 161 16.31 -0.86 -23.94
C ASP A 161 16.59 0.30 -22.99
N LYS A 162 15.73 1.33 -23.01
CA LYS A 162 15.80 2.50 -22.11
C LYS A 162 14.39 3.02 -21.89
N ILE A 163 14.00 3.12 -20.61
CA ILE A 163 12.81 3.86 -20.20
C ILE A 163 13.23 5.31 -20.00
N GLU A 164 12.53 6.26 -20.62
CA GLU A 164 12.82 7.68 -20.55
C GLU A 164 11.74 8.49 -19.82
N TYR A 165 10.48 8.07 -19.94
CA TYR A 165 9.34 8.74 -19.32
C TYR A 165 8.43 7.69 -18.67
N LEU A 166 8.04 7.94 -17.43
CA LEU A 166 7.16 7.08 -16.65
C LEU A 166 6.10 7.93 -15.97
N ASP A 167 4.84 7.64 -16.23
CA ASP A 167 3.71 8.14 -15.48
C ASP A 167 2.97 6.93 -14.86
N ILE A 168 2.97 6.85 -13.53
CA ILE A 168 2.11 5.94 -12.78
C ILE A 168 0.77 6.64 -12.63
N VAL A 169 -0.31 5.94 -12.92
CA VAL A 169 -1.66 6.50 -12.91
C VAL A 169 -2.57 5.61 -12.07
N ASP A 170 -3.15 6.17 -11.02
CA ASP A 170 -4.11 5.51 -10.14
C ASP A 170 -5.47 6.20 -10.23
N CYS A 171 -6.46 5.43 -10.65
CA CYS A 171 -7.84 5.88 -10.71
C CYS A 171 -8.74 4.98 -9.88
N ASN A 172 -9.39 5.55 -8.88
CA ASN A 172 -10.56 4.96 -8.26
C ASN A 172 -11.82 5.67 -8.76
N ALA A 173 -12.53 5.04 -9.69
CA ALA A 173 -13.79 5.54 -10.25
C ALA A 173 -15.02 4.99 -9.49
N GLY A 174 -14.83 4.49 -8.30
CA GLY A 174 -15.89 3.92 -7.48
C GLY A 174 -16.75 4.97 -6.76
N ASN A 175 -17.91 4.51 -6.30
CA ASN A 175 -18.82 5.29 -5.45
C ASN A 175 -19.29 4.45 -4.25
N HIS A 176 -18.86 4.82 -3.07
CA HIS A 176 -19.24 4.19 -1.80
C HIS A 176 -20.50 4.83 -1.15
N HIS A 177 -21.16 5.76 -1.82
CA HIS A 177 -22.40 6.45 -1.38
C HIS A 177 -22.29 7.17 -0.02
N LYS A 178 -21.09 7.53 0.42
CA LYS A 178 -20.87 8.37 1.61
C LYS A 178 -20.52 9.78 1.17
N ALA A 179 -20.89 10.77 1.96
CA ALA A 179 -20.53 12.16 1.71
C ALA A 179 -19.01 12.36 1.71
N PHE A 180 -18.33 11.75 2.69
CA PHE A 180 -16.87 11.69 2.80
C PHE A 180 -16.47 10.39 3.46
N ALA A 181 -15.54 9.68 2.86
CA ALA A 181 -14.87 8.51 3.41
C ALA A 181 -13.54 8.31 2.68
N THR A 182 -12.61 7.60 3.30
CA THR A 182 -11.32 7.24 2.72
C THR A 182 -11.30 5.74 2.40
N ASN A 183 -10.54 5.33 1.39
CA ASN A 183 -10.51 3.93 0.94
C ASN A 183 -9.55 3.05 1.78
N PHE A 184 -8.64 3.68 2.49
CA PHE A 184 -7.73 3.05 3.46
C PHE A 184 -7.67 3.92 4.72
N ASN A 185 -6.70 3.71 5.60
CA ASN A 185 -6.61 4.42 6.88
C ASN A 185 -6.78 5.93 6.69
N PRO A 186 -7.79 6.56 7.33
CA PRO A 186 -8.08 7.98 7.10
C PRO A 186 -6.92 8.92 7.42
N GLU A 187 -6.12 8.59 8.43
CA GLU A 187 -4.96 9.39 8.81
C GLU A 187 -3.90 9.38 7.70
N ILE A 188 -3.52 8.21 7.21
CA ILE A 188 -2.53 8.07 6.15
C ILE A 188 -3.04 8.72 4.87
N ASN A 189 -4.29 8.44 4.47
CA ASN A 189 -4.90 9.02 3.27
C ASN A 189 -4.92 10.56 3.29
N ILE A 190 -5.34 11.17 4.41
CA ILE A 190 -5.39 12.63 4.51
C ILE A 190 -3.98 13.24 4.52
N ARG A 191 -3.02 12.63 5.21
CA ARG A 191 -1.61 13.08 5.24
C ARG A 191 -1.00 13.05 3.84
N GLU A 192 -1.19 11.94 3.12
CA GLU A 192 -0.69 11.76 1.76
C GLU A 192 -1.24 12.81 0.78
N ILE A 193 -2.55 13.03 0.77
CA ILE A 193 -3.19 13.97 -0.17
C ILE A 193 -2.86 15.43 0.15
N THR A 194 -2.61 15.75 1.42
CA THR A 194 -2.37 17.12 1.87
C THR A 194 -0.90 17.52 1.87
N GLN A 195 0.01 16.59 1.58
CA GLN A 195 1.42 16.90 1.39
C GLN A 195 1.69 17.55 0.02
N LYS A 196 2.86 18.15 -0.11
CA LYS A 196 3.33 18.68 -1.39
C LYS A 196 3.51 17.58 -2.42
N GLY A 197 3.19 17.89 -3.67
CA GLY A 197 3.52 17.00 -4.78
C GLY A 197 5.04 17.01 -5.03
N LEU A 198 5.57 15.87 -5.47
CA LEU A 198 6.98 15.74 -5.81
C LEU A 198 7.13 14.80 -7.00
N TYR A 199 7.83 15.23 -8.03
CA TYR A 199 8.13 14.42 -9.20
C TYR A 199 9.55 14.61 -9.70
N TYR A 200 10.04 13.66 -10.47
CA TYR A 200 11.39 13.72 -11.03
C TYR A 200 11.37 14.23 -12.46
N GLU A 201 12.25 15.18 -12.80
CA GLU A 201 12.45 15.65 -14.16
C GLU A 201 13.89 16.12 -14.40
N ASN A 202 14.52 15.56 -15.45
CA ASN A 202 15.84 15.95 -15.94
C ASN A 202 16.93 16.03 -14.84
N GLY A 203 16.99 15.02 -13.97
CA GLY A 203 18.00 14.92 -12.92
C GLY A 203 17.66 15.68 -11.64
N LYS A 204 16.42 16.18 -11.50
CA LYS A 204 15.99 16.96 -10.34
C LYS A 204 14.63 16.49 -9.84
N TRP A 205 14.46 16.52 -8.54
CA TRP A 205 13.16 16.47 -7.91
C TRP A 205 12.54 17.86 -7.90
N ILE A 206 11.29 17.94 -8.33
CA ILE A 206 10.52 19.19 -8.45
C ILE A 206 9.33 19.09 -7.52
N GLU A 207 9.25 20.05 -6.59
CA GLU A 207 8.18 20.17 -5.61
C GLU A 207 7.06 21.07 -6.17
N THR A 208 5.80 20.73 -5.87
CA THR A 208 4.61 21.52 -6.17
C THR A 208 3.75 21.68 -4.93
N GLU A 209 2.85 22.67 -4.93
CA GLU A 209 1.85 22.74 -3.87
C GLU A 209 0.87 21.55 -3.98
N PRO A 210 0.23 21.16 -2.86
CA PRO A 210 -0.70 20.04 -2.86
C PRO A 210 -1.79 20.19 -3.92
N LEU A 211 -1.95 19.16 -4.79
CA LEU A 211 -2.95 19.09 -5.84
C LEU A 211 -2.92 20.25 -6.88
N GLU A 212 -1.85 21.06 -6.91
CA GLU A 212 -1.71 22.22 -7.82
C GLU A 212 -1.67 21.77 -9.29
N VAL A 213 -0.93 20.73 -9.58
CA VAL A 213 -0.77 20.20 -10.95
C VAL A 213 -1.78 19.10 -11.19
N HIS A 214 -2.70 19.34 -12.13
CA HIS A 214 -3.73 18.35 -12.47
C HIS A 214 -4.08 18.40 -13.95
N LYS A 215 -4.59 17.30 -14.47
CA LYS A 215 -5.07 17.17 -15.84
C LYS A 215 -6.08 16.04 -15.99
N GLU A 216 -6.92 16.10 -17.00
CA GLU A 216 -7.77 14.97 -17.35
C GLU A 216 -6.94 13.86 -18.00
N LEU A 217 -7.06 12.63 -17.50
CA LEU A 217 -6.47 11.43 -18.08
C LEU A 217 -7.57 10.42 -18.42
N ASN A 218 -7.40 9.71 -19.55
CA ASN A 218 -8.30 8.64 -19.94
C ASN A 218 -7.86 7.30 -19.32
N TYR A 219 -8.80 6.62 -18.66
CA TYR A 219 -8.59 5.30 -18.08
C TYR A 219 -9.42 4.25 -18.80
N PRO A 220 -8.86 3.07 -19.10
CA PRO A 220 -9.58 1.99 -19.75
C PRO A 220 -10.86 1.61 -18.98
N ASN A 221 -11.97 1.42 -19.70
CA ASN A 221 -13.32 1.14 -19.22
C ASN A 221 -13.99 2.28 -18.40
N ILE A 222 -13.24 3.27 -17.95
CA ILE A 222 -13.70 4.34 -17.04
C ILE A 222 -13.91 5.66 -17.80
N GLY A 223 -13.04 5.97 -18.77
CA GLY A 223 -13.03 7.25 -19.50
C GLY A 223 -12.23 8.34 -18.80
N GLY A 224 -12.47 9.61 -19.17
CA GLY A 224 -11.76 10.77 -18.64
C GLY A 224 -12.01 10.99 -17.15
N ARG A 225 -10.93 11.24 -16.41
CA ARG A 225 -10.95 11.61 -14.99
C ARG A 225 -9.89 12.66 -14.70
N GLU A 226 -10.26 13.64 -13.90
CA GLU A 226 -9.31 14.61 -13.37
C GLU A 226 -8.32 13.90 -12.46
N SER A 227 -7.05 14.02 -12.78
CA SER A 227 -5.93 13.34 -12.11
C SER A 227 -4.96 14.38 -11.60
N TYR A 228 -4.55 14.22 -10.35
CA TYR A 228 -3.71 15.15 -9.61
C TYR A 228 -2.32 14.58 -9.43
N LEU A 229 -1.30 15.38 -9.70
CA LEU A 229 0.09 15.02 -9.46
C LEU A 229 0.35 15.01 -7.96
N MET A 230 0.92 13.90 -7.49
CA MET A 230 1.25 13.69 -6.09
C MET A 230 2.70 13.21 -5.94
N HIS A 231 3.22 13.24 -4.73
CA HIS A 231 4.37 12.43 -4.35
C HIS A 231 3.92 10.99 -4.08
N HIS A 232 4.71 10.04 -4.54
CA HIS A 232 4.55 8.64 -4.17
C HIS A 232 5.92 7.96 -4.14
N GLU A 233 6.15 7.11 -3.14
CA GLU A 233 7.49 6.65 -2.77
C GLU A 233 8.18 5.77 -3.81
N GLU A 234 7.45 5.00 -4.61
CA GLU A 234 8.08 4.15 -5.64
C GLU A 234 8.82 4.94 -6.71
N LEU A 235 8.51 6.23 -6.89
CA LEU A 235 9.26 7.06 -7.81
C LEU A 235 10.74 7.15 -7.43
N GLU A 236 11.06 7.14 -6.12
CA GLU A 236 12.45 7.20 -5.63
C GLU A 236 13.24 5.96 -6.07
N SER A 237 12.69 4.77 -5.84
CA SER A 237 13.36 3.52 -6.17
C SER A 237 13.45 3.32 -7.68
N LEU A 238 12.39 3.66 -8.43
CA LEU A 238 12.36 3.55 -9.88
C LEU A 238 13.37 4.47 -10.57
N VAL A 239 13.46 5.73 -10.14
CA VAL A 239 14.46 6.67 -10.68
C VAL A 239 15.89 6.22 -10.35
N LYS A 240 16.10 5.67 -9.15
CA LYS A 240 17.40 5.11 -8.73
C LYS A 240 17.79 3.89 -9.55
N ASN A 241 16.84 2.97 -9.80
CA ASN A 241 17.09 1.71 -10.48
C ASN A 241 17.11 1.83 -12.01
N TYR A 242 16.42 2.84 -12.57
CA TYR A 242 16.36 3.11 -14.00
C TYR A 242 16.92 4.50 -14.34
N PRO A 243 18.26 4.69 -14.38
CA PRO A 243 18.91 6.00 -14.51
C PRO A 243 18.69 6.65 -15.90
N THR A 244 18.06 5.96 -16.85
CA THR A 244 17.67 6.52 -18.15
C THR A 244 16.36 7.32 -18.09
N ILE A 245 15.64 7.25 -16.98
CA ILE A 245 14.41 8.02 -16.76
C ILE A 245 14.75 9.52 -16.72
N LYS A 246 14.12 10.26 -17.61
CA LYS A 246 14.17 11.72 -17.71
C LYS A 246 13.06 12.38 -16.91
N ARG A 247 11.90 11.72 -16.80
CA ARG A 247 10.75 12.18 -16.02
C ARG A 247 9.98 10.99 -15.45
N ALA A 248 9.65 11.07 -14.15
CA ALA A 248 8.78 10.14 -13.45
C ALA A 248 7.74 10.90 -12.64
N ARG A 249 6.46 10.56 -12.77
CA ARG A 249 5.34 11.21 -12.10
C ARG A 249 4.33 10.18 -11.60
N PHE A 250 3.65 10.53 -10.53
CA PHE A 250 2.51 9.79 -10.01
C PHE A 250 1.24 10.64 -10.08
N TRP A 251 0.14 10.05 -10.52
CA TRP A 251 -1.15 10.71 -10.72
C TRP A 251 -2.25 9.92 -10.04
N MET A 252 -3.04 10.57 -9.19
CA MET A 252 -4.18 9.97 -8.50
C MET A 252 -5.47 10.76 -8.76
N THR A 253 -6.60 10.06 -8.81
CA THR A 253 -7.91 10.68 -9.06
C THR A 253 -8.67 10.91 -7.76
N PHE A 254 -9.36 12.06 -7.69
CA PHE A 254 -10.26 12.40 -6.59
C PHE A 254 -11.57 12.95 -7.12
N GLY A 255 -12.69 12.55 -6.49
CA GLY A 255 -13.99 13.13 -6.78
C GLY A 255 -14.10 14.56 -6.24
N GLN A 256 -14.76 15.47 -6.99
CA GLN A 256 -14.93 16.87 -6.59
C GLN A 256 -15.60 17.02 -5.21
N GLN A 257 -16.53 16.14 -4.87
CA GLN A 257 -17.16 16.14 -3.55
C GLN A 257 -16.15 15.84 -2.44
N TYR A 258 -15.28 14.84 -2.65
CA TYR A 258 -14.21 14.49 -1.71
C TYR A 258 -13.28 15.69 -1.47
N LEU A 259 -12.79 16.34 -2.53
CA LEU A 259 -11.92 17.49 -2.43
C LEU A 259 -12.57 18.67 -1.71
N THR A 260 -13.87 18.90 -1.93
CA THR A 260 -14.61 19.97 -1.25
C THR A 260 -14.68 19.73 0.27
N TYR A 261 -14.91 18.49 0.70
CA TYR A 261 -14.89 18.16 2.12
C TYR A 261 -13.49 18.19 2.72
N LEU A 262 -12.49 17.72 1.97
CA LEU A 262 -11.10 17.76 2.41
C LEU A 262 -10.63 19.21 2.64
N ASP A 263 -10.94 20.12 1.72
CA ASP A 263 -10.64 21.55 1.87
C ASP A 263 -11.32 22.12 3.12
N CYS A 264 -12.58 21.79 3.37
CA CYS A 264 -13.29 22.19 4.59
C CYS A 264 -12.59 21.65 5.86
N ILE A 265 -12.20 20.38 5.86
CA ILE A 265 -11.48 19.72 6.98
C ILE A 265 -10.16 20.42 7.26
N GLN A 266 -9.39 20.76 6.21
CA GLN A 266 -8.13 21.49 6.34
C GLN A 266 -8.33 22.91 6.88
N ASN A 267 -9.27 23.66 6.32
CA ASN A 267 -9.58 25.03 6.74
C ASN A 267 -10.11 25.10 8.19
N LEU A 268 -10.75 24.03 8.68
CA LEU A 268 -11.15 23.91 10.09
C LEU A 268 -9.99 23.46 11.01
N GLY A 269 -8.83 23.12 10.47
CA GLY A 269 -7.69 22.58 11.22
C GLY A 269 -7.87 21.16 11.72
N MET A 270 -8.83 20.41 11.15
CA MET A 270 -9.10 19.01 11.55
C MET A 270 -8.07 18.02 10.98
N SER A 271 -7.24 18.43 10.01
CA SER A 271 -6.11 17.64 9.50
C SER A 271 -4.80 17.81 10.30
N ARG A 272 -4.80 18.64 11.35
CA ARG A 272 -3.61 18.87 12.20
C ARG A 272 -3.20 17.60 12.94
N ILE A 273 -1.89 17.39 13.01
CA ILE A 273 -1.25 16.24 13.71
C ILE A 273 -0.67 16.65 15.08
N ASP A 274 -0.64 17.94 15.40
CA ASP A 274 -0.21 18.46 16.69
C ASP A 274 -1.34 18.47 17.71
N GLU A 275 -0.99 18.43 19.00
CA GLU A 275 -1.94 18.42 20.10
C GLU A 275 -2.62 19.80 20.27
N VAL A 276 -3.93 19.79 20.40
CA VAL A 276 -4.76 20.96 20.70
C VAL A 276 -5.42 20.78 22.07
N THR A 277 -5.23 21.75 22.94
CA THR A 277 -5.88 21.80 24.27
C THR A 277 -7.13 22.68 24.20
N TYR A 278 -8.25 22.21 24.73
CA TYR A 278 -9.44 23.04 24.95
C TYR A 278 -10.08 22.73 26.30
N GLU A 279 -10.90 23.66 26.80
CA GLU A 279 -11.67 23.49 28.04
C GLU A 279 -13.08 22.94 27.71
N ALA A 280 -13.30 21.70 28.08
CA ALA A 280 -14.59 21.04 27.90
C ALA A 280 -15.45 21.19 29.17
N PRO A 281 -16.76 21.52 29.10
CA PRO A 281 -17.63 21.46 30.25
C PRO A 281 -17.78 20.03 30.76
N LEU A 282 -17.84 19.86 32.08
CA LEU A 282 -18.11 18.56 32.69
C LEU A 282 -19.56 18.14 32.42
N ALA A 283 -19.76 16.85 32.10
CA ALA A 283 -21.10 16.31 31.83
C ALA A 283 -22.07 16.46 33.04
N ASP A 284 -21.50 16.30 34.26
CA ASP A 284 -22.28 16.36 35.52
C ASP A 284 -22.45 17.78 36.05
N ASP A 285 -21.62 18.73 35.66
CA ASP A 285 -21.68 20.12 36.10
C ASP A 285 -21.15 21.05 34.98
N PRO A 286 -22.00 21.54 34.07
CA PRO A 286 -21.58 22.40 32.96
C PRO A 286 -20.97 23.74 33.38
N THR A 287 -21.02 24.12 34.68
CA THR A 287 -20.35 25.33 35.19
C THR A 287 -18.89 25.11 35.48
N LYS A 288 -18.43 23.87 35.45
CA LYS A 288 -17.03 23.49 35.60
C LYS A 288 -16.47 22.97 34.30
N THR A 289 -15.19 23.22 34.06
CA THR A 289 -14.48 22.77 32.88
C THR A 289 -13.34 21.84 33.24
N VAL A 290 -12.97 20.99 32.29
CA VAL A 290 -11.76 20.16 32.33
C VAL A 290 -10.94 20.41 31.08
N LYS A 291 -9.62 20.49 31.20
CA LYS A 291 -8.74 20.57 30.06
C LYS A 291 -8.68 19.21 29.34
N VAL A 292 -8.96 19.23 28.06
CA VAL A 292 -8.89 18.05 27.19
C VAL A 292 -7.87 18.32 26.11
N ASN A 293 -6.96 17.37 25.92
CA ASN A 293 -5.98 17.38 24.85
C ASN A 293 -6.41 16.41 23.77
N ILE A 294 -6.43 16.85 22.53
CA ILE A 294 -6.72 16.03 21.36
C ILE A 294 -5.74 16.33 20.23
N VAL A 295 -5.46 15.32 19.42
CA VAL A 295 -4.90 15.51 18.08
C VAL A 295 -6.07 15.51 17.11
N PRO A 296 -6.35 16.63 16.41
CA PRO A 296 -7.55 16.77 15.56
C PRO A 296 -7.69 15.66 14.53
N LEU A 297 -6.61 15.27 13.85
CA LEU A 297 -6.63 14.20 12.87
C LEU A 297 -7.00 12.82 13.48
N GLN A 298 -6.54 12.53 14.70
CA GLN A 298 -6.89 11.29 15.40
C GLN A 298 -8.37 11.28 15.80
N PHE A 299 -8.91 12.44 16.20
CA PHE A 299 -10.34 12.57 16.48
C PHE A 299 -11.17 12.41 15.20
N LEU A 300 -10.74 13.06 14.10
CA LEU A 300 -11.39 12.92 12.79
C LEU A 300 -11.43 11.45 12.34
N LYS A 301 -10.31 10.74 12.44
CA LYS A 301 -10.21 9.30 12.14
C LYS A 301 -11.20 8.45 12.94
N ALA A 302 -11.44 8.82 14.22
CA ALA A 302 -12.35 8.07 15.08
C ALA A 302 -13.85 8.23 14.70
N VAL A 303 -14.20 9.34 14.02
CA VAL A 303 -15.60 9.63 13.63
C VAL A 303 -15.89 9.34 12.15
N LEU A 304 -14.86 9.15 11.32
CA LEU A 304 -15.04 8.81 9.92
C LEU A 304 -15.52 7.37 9.73
N PRO A 305 -16.23 7.07 8.61
CA PRO A 305 -16.56 5.70 8.24
C PRO A 305 -15.30 4.83 8.18
N ASN A 306 -15.39 3.61 8.71
CA ASN A 306 -14.29 2.65 8.61
C ASN A 306 -14.16 2.17 7.15
N PRO A 307 -12.99 2.28 6.50
CA PRO A 307 -12.76 1.80 5.14
C PRO A 307 -13.13 0.32 4.89
N GLN A 308 -13.04 -0.52 5.91
CA GLN A 308 -13.43 -1.94 5.85
C GLN A 308 -14.95 -2.12 5.61
N ASP A 309 -15.77 -1.16 6.02
CA ASP A 309 -17.23 -1.27 5.94
C ASP A 309 -17.80 -0.68 4.63
N LEU A 310 -16.95 -0.19 3.72
CA LEU A 310 -17.41 0.45 2.48
C LEU A 310 -17.82 -0.56 1.41
N GLY A 311 -17.24 -1.77 1.39
CA GLY A 311 -17.31 -2.71 0.28
C GLY A 311 -18.71 -3.15 -0.13
N ALA A 312 -19.64 -3.32 0.82
CA ALA A 312 -20.98 -3.87 0.57
C ALA A 312 -21.81 -3.10 -0.47
N ASN A 313 -21.63 -1.77 -0.56
CA ASN A 313 -22.33 -0.89 -1.49
C ASN A 313 -21.35 0.01 -2.24
N TYR A 314 -20.29 -0.55 -2.74
CA TYR A 314 -19.26 0.20 -3.45
C TYR A 314 -19.33 -0.16 -4.94
N ASP A 315 -19.93 0.72 -5.74
CA ASP A 315 -20.03 0.55 -7.20
C ASP A 315 -18.76 1.01 -7.91
N GLY A 316 -18.53 0.53 -9.15
CA GLY A 316 -17.44 0.95 -10.00
C GLY A 316 -16.17 0.12 -9.84
N GLU A 317 -15.07 0.66 -10.32
CA GLU A 317 -13.80 -0.05 -10.40
C GLU A 317 -12.59 0.89 -10.22
N THR A 318 -11.45 0.30 -9.85
CA THR A 318 -10.15 0.96 -9.93
C THR A 318 -9.51 0.69 -11.29
N SER A 319 -8.63 1.57 -11.76
CA SER A 319 -7.74 1.37 -12.89
C SER A 319 -6.37 1.92 -12.55
N ILE A 320 -5.39 1.05 -12.36
CA ILE A 320 -4.05 1.45 -11.92
C ILE A 320 -3.03 0.89 -12.90
N GLY A 321 -2.04 1.71 -13.30
CA GLY A 321 -1.04 1.24 -14.26
C GLY A 321 0.10 2.21 -14.52
N CYS A 322 0.98 1.80 -15.42
CA CYS A 322 2.17 2.55 -15.82
C CYS A 322 2.11 2.90 -17.30
N ARG A 323 2.16 4.19 -17.60
CA ARG A 323 2.36 4.74 -18.94
C ARG A 323 3.83 5.01 -19.13
N ILE A 324 4.42 4.40 -20.14
CA ILE A 324 5.87 4.39 -20.34
C ILE A 324 6.17 4.83 -21.78
N ARG A 325 7.16 5.69 -21.93
CA ARG A 325 7.78 6.00 -23.22
C ARG A 325 9.29 5.81 -23.11
N GLY A 326 9.86 5.18 -24.11
CA GLY A 326 11.28 4.86 -24.12
C GLY A 326 11.76 4.39 -25.48
N ILE A 327 12.95 3.82 -25.51
CA ILE A 327 13.64 3.37 -26.72
C ILE A 327 13.73 1.84 -26.74
N LYS A 328 13.38 1.25 -27.90
CA LYS A 328 13.64 -0.15 -28.23
C LYS A 328 14.20 -0.23 -29.64
N ASP A 329 15.32 -0.92 -29.84
CA ASP A 329 16.01 -1.07 -31.14
C ASP A 329 16.21 0.28 -31.86
N GLY A 330 16.56 1.33 -31.11
CA GLY A 330 16.82 2.68 -31.59
C GLY A 330 15.57 3.49 -32.00
N LYS A 331 14.36 3.00 -31.74
CA LYS A 331 13.11 3.69 -32.02
C LYS A 331 12.37 4.02 -30.72
N GLU A 332 11.66 5.13 -30.74
CA GLU A 332 10.76 5.50 -29.65
C GLU A 332 9.48 4.67 -29.71
N HIS A 333 9.06 4.15 -28.56
CA HIS A 333 7.82 3.41 -28.35
C HIS A 333 7.08 3.94 -27.14
N THR A 334 5.76 3.79 -27.15
CA THR A 334 4.89 4.01 -25.99
C THR A 334 4.25 2.70 -25.58
N TYR A 335 4.06 2.54 -24.28
CA TYR A 335 3.54 1.33 -23.67
C TYR A 335 2.70 1.68 -22.44
N TYR A 336 1.55 1.05 -22.32
CA TYR A 336 0.70 1.17 -21.15
C TYR A 336 0.35 -0.21 -20.64
N ILE A 337 0.71 -0.49 -19.38
CA ILE A 337 0.36 -1.70 -18.66
C ILE A 337 -0.51 -1.31 -17.47
N TYR A 338 -1.65 -2.00 -17.29
CA TYR A 338 -2.63 -1.62 -16.28
C TYR A 338 -3.48 -2.80 -15.83
N ASN A 339 -4.10 -2.65 -14.67
CA ASN A 339 -5.14 -3.51 -14.13
C ASN A 339 -6.43 -2.72 -13.88
N ASN A 340 -7.58 -3.36 -14.11
CA ASN A 340 -8.87 -2.90 -13.63
C ASN A 340 -9.41 -3.88 -12.58
N CYS A 341 -9.91 -3.36 -11.43
CA CYS A 341 -10.48 -4.17 -10.36
C CYS A 341 -11.85 -3.61 -9.95
N LYS A 342 -12.90 -4.41 -10.13
CA LYS A 342 -14.24 -4.02 -9.71
C LYS A 342 -14.41 -4.20 -8.20
N HIS A 343 -14.98 -3.19 -7.54
CA HIS A 343 -15.19 -3.23 -6.09
C HIS A 343 -16.11 -4.37 -5.66
N GLN A 344 -17.14 -4.68 -6.44
CA GLN A 344 -18.10 -5.75 -6.10
C GLN A 344 -17.48 -7.14 -6.26
N ASP A 345 -16.67 -7.38 -7.30
CA ASP A 345 -15.99 -8.67 -7.49
C ASP A 345 -15.01 -8.93 -6.32
N ALA A 346 -14.27 -7.90 -5.90
CA ALA A 346 -13.39 -7.96 -4.73
C ALA A 346 -14.16 -8.23 -3.43
N TYR A 347 -15.32 -7.57 -3.27
CA TYR A 347 -16.17 -7.74 -2.11
C TYR A 347 -16.80 -9.13 -2.03
N GLU A 348 -17.30 -9.66 -3.13
CA GLU A 348 -17.88 -11.01 -3.19
C GLU A 348 -16.84 -12.07 -2.78
N GLU A 349 -15.60 -11.90 -3.17
CA GLU A 349 -14.53 -12.83 -2.86
C GLU A 349 -14.04 -12.72 -1.42
N THR A 350 -13.72 -11.51 -0.95
CA THR A 350 -12.99 -11.30 0.29
C THR A 350 -13.74 -10.53 1.36
N GLY A 351 -14.88 -9.93 1.00
CA GLY A 351 -15.63 -9.01 1.87
C GLY A 351 -15.02 -7.60 1.95
N MET A 352 -14.00 -7.30 1.11
CA MET A 352 -13.32 -6.02 1.08
C MET A 352 -13.46 -5.35 -0.28
N GLN A 353 -13.38 -4.02 -0.32
CA GLN A 353 -13.47 -3.24 -1.54
C GLN A 353 -12.16 -3.30 -2.38
N GLY A 354 -12.22 -2.84 -3.63
CA GLY A 354 -11.17 -2.98 -4.63
C GLY A 354 -9.79 -2.42 -4.21
N VAL A 355 -9.73 -1.28 -3.52
CA VAL A 355 -8.44 -0.69 -3.09
C VAL A 355 -7.73 -1.59 -2.07
N SER A 356 -8.48 -2.19 -1.12
CA SER A 356 -7.89 -3.19 -0.22
C SER A 356 -7.47 -4.46 -0.98
N TYR A 357 -8.24 -4.82 -2.02
CA TYR A 357 -7.97 -6.01 -2.83
C TYR A 357 -6.72 -5.84 -3.69
N THR A 358 -6.58 -4.71 -4.38
CA THR A 358 -5.41 -4.42 -5.23
C THR A 358 -4.10 -4.38 -4.44
N THR A 359 -4.15 -4.04 -3.14
CA THR A 359 -2.97 -4.07 -2.26
C THR A 359 -2.74 -5.42 -1.60
N GLY A 360 -3.81 -6.10 -1.15
CA GLY A 360 -3.67 -7.36 -0.39
C GLY A 360 -3.28 -8.57 -1.24
N VAL A 361 -3.71 -8.61 -2.51
CA VAL A 361 -3.32 -9.69 -3.44
C VAL A 361 -1.83 -9.67 -3.74
N PRO A 362 -1.20 -8.53 -4.09
CA PRO A 362 0.24 -8.46 -4.30
C PRO A 362 1.06 -8.80 -3.04
N ALA A 363 0.61 -8.39 -1.87
CA ALA A 363 1.28 -8.77 -0.61
C ALA A 363 1.38 -10.28 -0.44
N MET A 364 0.30 -11.02 -0.71
CA MET A 364 0.31 -12.48 -0.71
C MET A 364 1.18 -13.03 -1.84
N ALA A 365 1.10 -12.46 -3.05
CA ALA A 365 1.89 -12.93 -4.19
C ALA A 365 3.40 -12.74 -3.95
N GLY A 366 3.83 -11.61 -3.40
CA GLY A 366 5.23 -11.37 -3.00
C GLY A 366 5.71 -12.35 -1.92
N ALA A 367 4.86 -12.62 -0.92
CA ALA A 367 5.14 -13.65 0.08
C ALA A 367 5.30 -15.04 -0.57
N MET A 368 4.47 -15.38 -1.54
CA MET A 368 4.58 -16.62 -2.32
C MET A 368 5.89 -16.65 -3.14
N MET A 369 6.28 -15.55 -3.77
CA MET A 369 7.56 -15.45 -4.50
C MET A 369 8.74 -15.70 -3.58
N PHE A 370 8.72 -15.12 -2.38
CA PHE A 370 9.76 -15.36 -1.37
C PHE A 370 9.81 -16.83 -0.95
N LEU A 371 8.68 -17.42 -0.58
CA LEU A 371 8.61 -18.81 -0.10
C LEU A 371 9.02 -19.83 -1.17
N LYS A 372 8.79 -19.53 -2.44
CA LYS A 372 9.29 -20.32 -3.58
C LYS A 372 10.79 -20.13 -3.88
N GLY A 373 11.46 -19.24 -3.15
CA GLY A 373 12.87 -18.91 -3.36
C GLY A 373 13.14 -18.05 -4.60
N LEU A 374 12.10 -17.55 -5.28
CA LEU A 374 12.23 -16.70 -6.47
C LEU A 374 12.65 -15.26 -6.11
N TRP A 375 12.20 -14.78 -4.95
CA TRP A 375 12.52 -13.46 -4.40
C TRP A 375 13.31 -13.55 -3.09
N SER A 376 14.17 -14.55 -2.96
CA SER A 376 15.04 -14.74 -1.79
C SER A 376 16.44 -14.19 -2.12
N LYS A 377 16.75 -13.00 -1.62
CA LYS A 377 18.01 -12.29 -1.84
C LYS A 377 18.35 -11.50 -0.58
N PRO A 378 19.44 -11.85 0.16
CA PRO A 378 19.81 -11.12 1.37
C PRO A 378 19.94 -9.61 1.14
N GLY A 379 19.42 -8.82 2.08
CA GLY A 379 19.39 -7.36 2.01
C GLY A 379 17.98 -6.80 2.04
N VAL A 380 17.85 -5.51 1.71
CA VAL A 380 16.59 -4.76 1.61
C VAL A 380 16.40 -4.33 0.16
N TRP A 381 15.27 -4.68 -0.41
CA TRP A 381 15.00 -4.58 -1.85
C TRP A 381 13.58 -4.11 -2.11
N ASN A 382 13.41 -3.29 -3.14
CA ASN A 382 12.10 -2.96 -3.70
C ASN A 382 11.66 -4.01 -4.72
N VAL A 383 10.39 -3.99 -5.11
CA VAL A 383 9.81 -5.03 -5.98
C VAL A 383 10.48 -5.12 -7.34
N GLU A 384 10.88 -3.99 -7.93
CA GLU A 384 11.58 -3.94 -9.23
C GLU A 384 13.00 -4.52 -9.21
N ASP A 385 13.57 -4.81 -8.03
CA ASP A 385 14.87 -5.48 -7.90
C ASP A 385 14.82 -6.99 -8.15
N PHE A 386 13.61 -7.54 -8.34
CA PHE A 386 13.34 -8.96 -8.57
C PHE A 386 12.78 -9.23 -9.97
N ASP A 387 12.74 -10.51 -10.37
CA ASP A 387 12.11 -10.91 -11.63
C ASP A 387 10.59 -10.69 -11.56
N PRO A 388 10.00 -9.84 -12.43
CA PRO A 388 8.58 -9.54 -12.40
C PRO A 388 7.70 -10.66 -12.97
N ASP A 389 8.21 -11.50 -13.89
CA ASP A 389 7.40 -12.42 -14.67
C ASP A 389 6.59 -13.40 -13.79
N PRO A 390 7.20 -14.14 -12.85
CA PRO A 390 6.45 -15.09 -12.02
C PRO A 390 5.46 -14.38 -11.08
N PHE A 391 5.79 -13.17 -10.63
CA PHE A 391 4.90 -12.37 -9.80
C PHE A 391 3.65 -11.92 -10.58
N LEU A 392 3.84 -11.37 -11.77
CA LEU A 392 2.75 -10.92 -12.64
C LEU A 392 1.87 -12.09 -13.09
N GLN A 393 2.45 -13.29 -13.30
CA GLN A 393 1.67 -14.49 -13.56
C GLN A 393 0.75 -14.84 -12.38
N VAL A 394 1.27 -14.80 -11.16
CA VAL A 394 0.47 -15.06 -9.95
C VAL A 394 -0.63 -14.02 -9.80
N LEU A 395 -0.40 -12.74 -10.10
CA LEU A 395 -1.44 -11.71 -10.05
C LEU A 395 -2.61 -12.05 -10.99
N ASN A 396 -2.32 -12.48 -12.23
CA ASN A 396 -3.36 -12.94 -13.16
C ASN A 396 -4.17 -14.11 -12.61
N GLU A 397 -3.51 -15.09 -11.99
CA GLU A 397 -4.15 -16.27 -11.40
C GLU A 397 -4.95 -15.94 -10.14
N GLN A 398 -4.59 -14.88 -9.45
CA GLN A 398 -5.15 -14.48 -8.15
C GLN A 398 -6.20 -13.36 -8.22
N GLY A 399 -6.68 -13.02 -9.43
CA GLY A 399 -7.80 -12.09 -9.63
C GLY A 399 -7.40 -10.64 -9.89
N LEU A 400 -6.13 -10.39 -10.21
CA LEU A 400 -5.65 -9.10 -10.70
C LEU A 400 -5.07 -9.25 -12.13
N PRO A 401 -5.91 -9.56 -13.13
CA PRO A 401 -5.44 -9.64 -14.51
C PRO A 401 -4.97 -8.27 -15.00
N TRP A 402 -3.84 -8.24 -15.67
CA TRP A 402 -3.28 -7.03 -16.24
C TRP A 402 -3.36 -7.06 -17.78
N HIS A 403 -3.33 -5.88 -18.37
CA HIS A 403 -3.51 -5.63 -19.79
C HIS A 403 -2.39 -4.75 -20.32
N GLU A 404 -2.07 -4.91 -21.62
CA GLU A 404 -1.02 -4.18 -22.31
C GLU A 404 -1.58 -3.45 -23.52
N VAL A 405 -1.09 -2.24 -23.75
CA VAL A 405 -1.39 -1.42 -24.93
C VAL A 405 -0.09 -0.84 -25.46
N PHE A 406 0.15 -1.03 -26.77
CA PHE A 406 1.37 -0.63 -27.46
C PHE A 406 1.13 0.48 -28.45
N ASP A 407 2.11 1.38 -28.58
CA ASP A 407 2.24 2.39 -29.64
C ASP A 407 0.95 3.21 -29.90
N GLN A 408 0.15 3.42 -28.86
CA GLN A 408 -0.95 4.37 -28.89
C GLN A 408 -0.45 5.76 -28.51
N ASP A 409 -1.21 6.78 -28.92
CA ASP A 409 -1.00 8.15 -28.44
C ASP A 409 -1.37 8.22 -26.95
N ILE A 410 -0.40 7.87 -26.13
CA ILE A 410 -0.52 7.90 -24.67
C ILE A 410 -0.06 9.29 -24.25
N GLU A 411 -0.99 10.08 -23.76
CA GLU A 411 -0.67 11.37 -23.16
C GLU A 411 0.18 11.17 -21.90
N LEU A 412 1.45 11.57 -22.02
CA LEU A 412 2.46 11.52 -20.95
C LEU A 412 2.76 12.92 -20.45
#